data_1b9a4216f30684817ea80adcf6fd2522
#
_entry.id   1b9a4216f30684817ea80adcf6fd2522
#
_cell.length_a   1.000
_cell.length_b   1.000
_cell.length_c   1.000
_cell.angle_alpha   90.00
_cell.angle_beta   90.00
_cell.angle_gamma   90.00
#
_symmetry.space_group_name_H-M   'P 1'
#
loop_
_entity.id
_entity.type
_entity.pdbx_description
1 polymer ?
#
loop_
_entity_poly.entity_id
_entity_poly.type
_entity_poly.pdbx_seq_one_letter_code
_entity_poly.pdbx_strand_id
1 'polypeptide(L)'
;MNLDLSFEISITYDNKCLEEGFLPGFGFSSLIYNHFTGNYLLFDTGGKSNILIHNIRRFNIDISQIKKVIISHNHHDHMGGLEEIQKFNPKMEIYVPIDNLKAYEKRFRMAKVYGISDLFKIEQNIYSSGQLGGSFIKEQAIFLKTRKNKIVIVVGCAHPGLEQFILKAMQIGKVIALFGGFHGFNKFSYLNGIEIIGACHCTQNINAIREQFPEQFQRVCVGNTFFF
;
A
#
# COMPACT_ATOMS: atom_id res chain seq x y z
N MET A 1 15.96 9.26 -18.36
CA MET A 1 15.00 8.34 -17.70
C MET A 1 15.67 7.01 -17.53
N ASN A 2 15.76 6.48 -16.32
CA ASN A 2 16.35 5.15 -16.09
C ASN A 2 15.36 4.10 -16.59
N LEU A 3 15.64 3.51 -17.78
CA LEU A 3 14.76 2.57 -18.49
C LEU A 3 14.53 1.25 -17.73
N ASP A 4 15.27 1.02 -16.64
CA ASP A 4 15.19 -0.21 -15.85
C ASP A 4 14.20 -0.15 -14.67
N LEU A 5 13.72 1.03 -14.28
CA LEU A 5 12.77 1.17 -13.18
C LEU A 5 11.38 0.64 -13.57
N SER A 6 10.77 -0.08 -12.62
CA SER A 6 9.41 -0.60 -12.73
C SER A 6 8.43 0.25 -11.95
N PHE A 7 8.80 0.60 -10.72
CA PHE A 7 7.95 1.32 -9.78
C PHE A 7 8.75 2.25 -8.88
N GLU A 8 8.12 3.38 -8.50
CA GLU A 8 8.51 4.19 -7.35
C GLU A 8 7.41 4.07 -6.29
N ILE A 9 7.79 3.81 -5.05
CA ILE A 9 6.88 3.70 -3.90
C ILE A 9 7.25 4.81 -2.92
N SER A 10 6.45 5.87 -2.87
CA SER A 10 6.64 6.99 -1.96
C SER A 10 5.69 6.87 -0.78
N ILE A 11 6.22 6.87 0.44
CA ILE A 11 5.42 6.78 1.67
C ILE A 11 4.82 8.15 1.97
N THR A 12 3.52 8.28 1.74
CA THR A 12 2.78 9.54 1.89
C THR A 12 2.12 9.69 3.26
N TYR A 13 2.00 8.60 4.03
CA TYR A 13 1.47 8.63 5.38
C TYR A 13 2.05 7.48 6.21
N ASP A 14 2.60 7.79 7.39
CA ASP A 14 3.06 6.83 8.40
C ASP A 14 3.08 7.50 9.78
N ASN A 15 3.13 6.68 10.84
CA ASN A 15 3.20 7.13 12.23
C ASN A 15 4.48 7.92 12.54
N LYS A 16 5.51 7.79 11.70
CA LYS A 16 6.84 8.38 11.88
C LYS A 16 7.21 9.24 10.68
N CYS A 17 8.00 10.30 10.96
CA CYS A 17 8.62 11.13 9.95
C CYS A 17 10.08 11.39 10.34
N LEU A 18 10.96 11.33 9.35
CA LEU A 18 12.39 11.69 9.49
C LEU A 18 12.78 12.78 8.49
N GLU A 19 11.95 12.99 7.47
CA GLU A 19 12.25 13.92 6.39
C GLU A 19 11.65 15.29 6.72
N GLU A 20 12.45 16.34 6.60
CA GLU A 20 12.02 17.70 6.87
C GLU A 20 10.87 18.12 5.96
N GLY A 21 9.88 18.77 6.56
CA GLY A 21 8.71 19.29 5.86
C GLY A 21 7.60 18.27 5.60
N PHE A 22 7.77 16.99 5.94
CA PHE A 22 6.69 16.01 5.96
C PHE A 22 6.03 15.93 7.33
N LEU A 23 4.77 15.49 7.37
CA LEU A 23 3.97 15.40 8.59
C LEU A 23 3.63 13.94 8.90
N PRO A 24 3.97 13.44 10.11
CA PRO A 24 3.54 12.12 10.55
C PRO A 24 2.08 12.13 11.03
N GLY A 25 1.46 10.95 11.03
CA GLY A 25 0.13 10.73 11.58
C GLY A 25 -0.14 9.25 11.79
N PHE A 26 -1.09 8.91 12.65
CA PHE A 26 -1.50 7.52 12.82
C PHE A 26 -2.25 7.04 11.58
N GLY A 27 -1.68 6.04 10.88
CA GLY A 27 -2.20 5.48 9.64
C GLY A 27 -1.10 5.13 8.64
N PHE A 28 -1.52 4.65 7.48
CA PHE A 28 -0.62 4.31 6.38
C PHE A 28 -1.17 4.80 5.03
N SER A 29 -0.26 5.23 4.16
CA SER A 29 -0.53 5.44 2.73
C SER A 29 0.78 5.43 1.95
N SER A 30 0.73 4.90 0.74
CA SER A 30 1.83 4.96 -0.22
C SER A 30 1.33 5.38 -1.61
N LEU A 31 2.07 6.27 -2.25
CA LEU A 31 1.87 6.66 -3.63
C LEU A 31 2.79 5.82 -4.52
N ILE A 32 2.22 5.17 -5.53
CA ILE A 32 2.94 4.32 -6.46
C ILE A 32 2.96 4.97 -7.84
N TYR A 33 4.15 5.22 -8.37
CA TYR A 33 4.33 5.57 -9.78
C TYR A 33 4.67 4.32 -10.58
N ASN A 34 3.85 4.03 -11.58
CA ASN A 34 4.01 2.88 -12.45
C ASN A 34 4.76 3.29 -13.73
N HIS A 35 6.04 2.94 -13.86
CA HIS A 35 6.86 3.25 -15.04
C HIS A 35 6.43 2.53 -16.34
N PHE A 36 5.55 1.51 -16.25
CA PHE A 36 5.00 0.87 -17.45
C PHE A 36 3.90 1.69 -18.11
N THR A 37 3.17 2.50 -17.32
CA THR A 37 1.98 3.23 -17.79
C THR A 37 2.09 4.74 -17.64
N GLY A 38 3.04 5.22 -16.81
CA GLY A 38 3.17 6.63 -16.45
C GLY A 38 2.08 7.12 -15.48
N ASN A 39 1.38 6.20 -14.81
CA ASN A 39 0.26 6.53 -13.92
C ASN A 39 0.67 6.54 -12.45
N TYR A 40 -0.02 7.38 -11.68
CA TYR A 40 0.00 7.36 -10.22
C TYR A 40 -1.21 6.60 -9.67
N LEU A 41 -0.95 5.73 -8.68
CA LEU A 41 -1.95 5.05 -7.87
C LEU A 41 -1.69 5.35 -6.39
N LEU A 42 -2.75 5.46 -5.60
CA LEU A 42 -2.63 5.61 -4.16
C LEU A 42 -3.10 4.33 -3.46
N PHE A 43 -2.28 3.78 -2.60
CA PHE A 43 -2.63 2.66 -1.72
C PHE A 43 -2.83 3.17 -0.32
N ASP A 44 -4.06 3.05 0.21
CA ASP A 44 -4.57 3.67 1.42
C ASP A 44 -4.49 5.20 1.43
N THR A 45 -5.12 5.84 2.42
CA THR A 45 -5.26 7.30 2.47
C THR A 45 -4.97 7.89 3.86
N GLY A 46 -4.41 7.10 4.77
CA GLY A 46 -4.13 7.55 6.14
C GLY A 46 -5.38 7.95 6.93
N GLY A 47 -5.19 8.47 8.13
CA GLY A 47 -6.26 8.86 9.04
C GLY A 47 -6.76 10.30 8.88
N LYS A 48 -5.92 11.22 8.38
CA LYS A 48 -6.25 12.65 8.27
C LYS A 48 -5.91 13.18 6.88
N SER A 49 -6.91 13.68 6.16
CA SER A 49 -6.79 14.17 4.80
C SER A 49 -5.81 15.34 4.64
N ASN A 50 -5.79 16.27 5.59
CA ASN A 50 -4.89 17.43 5.53
C ASN A 50 -3.41 17.02 5.59
N ILE A 51 -3.05 16.00 6.39
CA ILE A 51 -1.70 15.43 6.45
C ILE A 51 -1.37 14.74 5.13
N LEU A 52 -2.27 13.88 4.63
CA LEU A 52 -2.06 13.17 3.36
C LEU A 52 -1.83 14.15 2.19
N ILE A 53 -2.71 15.15 2.04
CA ILE A 53 -2.62 16.14 0.97
C ILE A 53 -1.33 16.95 1.06
N HIS A 54 -0.97 17.38 2.29
CA HIS A 54 0.29 18.07 2.52
C HIS A 54 1.47 17.21 2.05
N ASN A 55 1.54 15.97 2.47
CA ASN A 55 2.64 15.06 2.15
C ASN A 55 2.71 14.73 0.65
N ILE A 56 1.58 14.49 -0.04
CA ILE A 56 1.58 14.25 -1.49
C ILE A 56 2.14 15.48 -2.23
N ARG A 57 1.75 16.70 -1.84
CA ARG A 57 2.27 17.94 -2.44
C ARG A 57 3.76 18.14 -2.21
N ARG A 58 4.31 17.65 -1.10
CA ARG A 58 5.76 17.66 -0.83
C ARG A 58 6.56 16.81 -1.82
N PHE A 59 5.97 15.78 -2.41
CA PHE A 59 6.55 15.02 -3.52
C PHE A 59 6.41 15.72 -4.88
N ASN A 60 5.87 16.96 -4.92
CA ASN A 60 5.60 17.73 -6.14
C ASN A 60 4.62 17.03 -7.10
N ILE A 61 3.69 16.25 -6.57
CA ILE A 61 2.66 15.54 -7.35
C ILE A 61 1.35 16.32 -7.30
N ASP A 62 0.76 16.54 -8.48
CA ASP A 62 -0.60 17.01 -8.59
C ASP A 62 -1.58 15.88 -8.25
N ILE A 63 -2.38 16.08 -7.19
CA ILE A 63 -3.32 15.08 -6.68
C ILE A 63 -4.36 14.68 -7.75
N SER A 64 -4.68 15.56 -8.68
CA SER A 64 -5.61 15.27 -9.78
C SER A 64 -5.11 14.17 -10.74
N GLN A 65 -3.80 13.90 -10.74
CA GLN A 65 -3.19 12.80 -11.51
C GLN A 65 -3.44 11.41 -10.88
N ILE A 66 -3.85 11.35 -9.61
CA ILE A 66 -4.18 10.11 -8.92
C ILE A 66 -5.58 9.67 -9.38
N LYS A 67 -5.64 8.72 -10.31
CA LYS A 67 -6.91 8.24 -10.89
C LYS A 67 -7.43 6.98 -10.23
N LYS A 68 -6.58 6.28 -9.49
CA LYS A 68 -6.90 5.00 -8.83
C LYS A 68 -6.48 5.04 -7.38
N VAL A 69 -7.38 4.62 -6.51
CA VAL A 69 -7.12 4.43 -5.08
C VAL A 69 -7.48 3.01 -4.69
N ILE A 70 -6.58 2.34 -4.01
CA ILE A 70 -6.79 0.99 -3.50
C ILE A 70 -6.84 1.10 -1.98
N ILE A 71 -7.94 0.67 -1.36
CA ILE A 71 -8.10 0.65 0.09
C ILE A 71 -7.86 -0.77 0.58
N SER A 72 -6.88 -0.94 1.44
CA SER A 72 -6.53 -2.24 2.01
C SER A 72 -7.67 -2.82 2.83
N HIS A 73 -8.22 -2.05 3.75
CA HIS A 73 -9.34 -2.41 4.62
C HIS A 73 -10.05 -1.17 5.19
N ASN A 74 -11.17 -1.39 5.89
CA ASN A 74 -12.10 -0.31 6.27
C ASN A 74 -11.80 0.34 7.64
N HIS A 75 -10.56 0.36 8.12
CA HIS A 75 -10.19 1.16 9.28
C HIS A 75 -9.95 2.62 8.89
N HIS A 76 -10.29 3.54 9.80
CA HIS A 76 -10.22 4.98 9.55
C HIS A 76 -8.80 5.45 9.20
N ASP A 77 -7.80 4.90 9.83
CA ASP A 77 -6.38 5.21 9.62
C ASP A 77 -5.81 4.72 8.25
N HIS A 78 -6.66 4.06 7.43
CA HIS A 78 -6.37 3.65 6.05
C HIS A 78 -7.27 4.32 5.01
N MET A 79 -8.48 4.74 5.41
CA MET A 79 -9.45 5.30 4.46
C MET A 79 -9.89 6.74 4.79
N GLY A 80 -9.35 7.34 5.88
CA GLY A 80 -9.80 8.63 6.39
C GLY A 80 -9.58 9.82 5.45
N GLY A 81 -8.58 9.76 4.55
CA GLY A 81 -8.31 10.79 3.56
C GLY A 81 -9.11 10.66 2.25
N LEU A 82 -9.82 9.56 2.02
CA LEU A 82 -10.37 9.20 0.71
C LEU A 82 -11.40 10.21 0.18
N GLU A 83 -12.29 10.72 1.02
CA GLU A 83 -13.28 11.73 0.59
C GLU A 83 -12.63 13.01 0.07
N GLU A 84 -11.54 13.43 0.69
CA GLU A 84 -10.85 14.63 0.28
C GLU A 84 -10.07 14.40 -1.03
N ILE A 85 -9.43 13.24 -1.17
CA ILE A 85 -8.77 12.85 -2.44
C ILE A 85 -9.78 12.79 -3.59
N GLN A 86 -11.00 12.26 -3.37
CA GLN A 86 -12.04 12.21 -4.40
C GLN A 86 -12.41 13.60 -4.92
N LYS A 87 -12.33 14.65 -4.12
CA LYS A 87 -12.67 16.02 -4.59
C LYS A 87 -11.75 16.52 -5.71
N PHE A 88 -10.49 16.05 -5.75
CA PHE A 88 -9.54 16.37 -6.83
C PHE A 88 -9.81 15.57 -8.11
N ASN A 89 -10.38 14.38 -7.98
CA ASN A 89 -10.77 13.55 -9.12
C ASN A 89 -12.07 12.81 -8.81
N PRO A 90 -13.25 13.44 -8.98
CA PRO A 90 -14.55 12.84 -8.60
C PRO A 90 -14.87 11.52 -9.28
N LYS A 91 -14.36 11.29 -10.49
CA LYS A 91 -14.59 10.08 -11.30
C LYS A 91 -13.50 9.02 -11.15
N MET A 92 -12.68 9.10 -10.10
CA MET A 92 -11.61 8.13 -9.85
C MET A 92 -12.14 6.69 -9.72
N GLU A 93 -11.24 5.74 -9.89
CA GLU A 93 -11.51 4.33 -9.60
C GLU A 93 -11.08 4.01 -8.17
N ILE A 94 -11.97 3.37 -7.41
CA ILE A 94 -11.71 2.95 -6.02
C ILE A 94 -11.82 1.43 -5.94
N TYR A 95 -10.77 0.76 -5.48
CA TYR A 95 -10.69 -0.68 -5.33
C TYR A 95 -10.73 -1.05 -3.85
N VAL A 96 -11.70 -1.87 -3.45
CA VAL A 96 -11.94 -2.25 -2.05
C VAL A 96 -12.09 -3.77 -1.91
N PRO A 97 -11.90 -4.36 -0.72
CA PRO A 97 -12.33 -5.72 -0.45
C PRO A 97 -13.83 -5.89 -0.80
N ILE A 98 -14.20 -7.02 -1.40
CA ILE A 98 -15.56 -7.22 -1.94
C ILE A 98 -16.67 -7.00 -0.90
N ASP A 99 -16.42 -7.35 0.37
CA ASP A 99 -17.41 -7.17 1.44
C ASP A 99 -17.73 -5.68 1.70
N ASN A 100 -16.84 -4.77 1.33
CA ASN A 100 -17.02 -3.33 1.49
C ASN A 100 -17.68 -2.64 0.27
N LEU A 101 -17.85 -3.34 -0.85
CA LEU A 101 -18.29 -2.76 -2.12
C LEU A 101 -19.54 -1.89 -1.98
N LYS A 102 -20.64 -2.44 -1.45
CA LYS A 102 -21.92 -1.74 -1.33
C LYS A 102 -21.84 -0.46 -0.48
N ALA A 103 -21.03 -0.48 0.60
CA ALA A 103 -20.86 0.67 1.46
C ALA A 103 -20.11 1.81 0.73
N TYR A 104 -19.09 1.46 -0.05
CA TYR A 104 -18.31 2.43 -0.82
C TYR A 104 -19.08 2.97 -2.03
N GLU A 105 -19.83 2.16 -2.77
CA GLU A 105 -20.73 2.63 -3.84
C GLU A 105 -21.76 3.65 -3.34
N LYS A 106 -22.34 3.41 -2.17
CA LYS A 106 -23.26 4.34 -1.54
C LYS A 106 -22.60 5.66 -1.13
N ARG A 107 -21.36 5.61 -0.63
CA ARG A 107 -20.61 6.77 -0.11
C ARG A 107 -19.98 7.59 -1.23
N PHE A 108 -19.39 6.93 -2.24
CA PHE A 108 -18.59 7.53 -3.30
C PHE A 108 -19.31 7.47 -4.67
N ARG A 109 -20.51 8.03 -4.74
CA ARG A 109 -21.45 7.89 -5.89
C ARG A 109 -20.88 8.38 -7.24
N MET A 110 -19.90 9.28 -7.24
CA MET A 110 -19.29 9.81 -8.47
C MET A 110 -18.09 8.97 -8.93
N ALA A 111 -17.50 8.20 -8.03
CA ALA A 111 -16.38 7.31 -8.32
C ALA A 111 -16.88 5.98 -8.91
N LYS A 112 -15.98 5.29 -9.61
CA LYS A 112 -16.21 3.92 -10.04
C LYS A 112 -15.60 2.97 -9.00
N VAL A 113 -16.46 2.26 -8.27
CA VAL A 113 -16.03 1.38 -7.18
C VAL A 113 -15.97 -0.07 -7.64
N TYR A 114 -14.89 -0.76 -7.31
CA TYR A 114 -14.67 -2.16 -7.62
C TYR A 114 -14.46 -2.95 -6.32
N GLY A 115 -15.27 -3.98 -6.10
CA GLY A 115 -15.07 -4.95 -5.01
C GLY A 115 -14.23 -6.12 -5.50
N ILE A 116 -13.12 -6.39 -4.81
CA ILE A 116 -12.15 -7.40 -5.24
C ILE A 116 -12.18 -8.60 -4.30
N SER A 117 -12.60 -9.76 -4.83
CA SER A 117 -12.72 -11.01 -4.07
C SER A 117 -11.46 -11.90 -4.16
N ASP A 118 -10.75 -11.87 -5.28
CA ASP A 118 -9.58 -12.72 -5.55
C ASP A 118 -8.51 -11.94 -6.33
N LEU A 119 -7.38 -12.59 -6.65
CA LEU A 119 -6.29 -11.99 -7.41
C LEU A 119 -6.81 -11.27 -8.65
N PHE A 120 -6.61 -9.98 -8.72
CA PHE A 120 -7.17 -9.12 -9.77
C PHE A 120 -6.13 -8.14 -10.31
N LYS A 121 -6.01 -8.06 -11.63
CA LYS A 121 -5.13 -7.10 -12.29
C LYS A 121 -5.78 -5.71 -12.32
N ILE A 122 -5.26 -4.78 -11.53
CA ILE A 122 -5.73 -3.38 -11.47
C ILE A 122 -5.25 -2.60 -12.70
N GLU A 123 -3.97 -2.79 -13.03
CA GLU A 123 -3.33 -2.14 -14.18
C GLU A 123 -2.11 -2.98 -14.62
N GLN A 124 -1.37 -2.54 -15.63
CA GLN A 124 -0.19 -3.26 -16.10
C GLN A 124 0.80 -3.45 -14.93
N ASN A 125 1.09 -4.72 -14.62
CA ASN A 125 2.01 -5.17 -13.57
C ASN A 125 1.63 -4.78 -12.12
N ILE A 126 0.40 -4.30 -11.89
CA ILE A 126 -0.16 -4.06 -10.56
C ILE A 126 -1.38 -4.95 -10.35
N TYR A 127 -1.37 -5.72 -9.26
CA TYR A 127 -2.42 -6.66 -8.90
C TYR A 127 -2.91 -6.39 -7.47
N SER A 128 -4.21 -6.55 -7.21
CA SER A 128 -4.73 -6.76 -5.86
C SER A 128 -4.64 -8.24 -5.52
N SER A 129 -4.32 -8.55 -4.27
CA SER A 129 -4.41 -9.91 -3.74
C SER A 129 -5.84 -10.47 -3.79
N GLY A 130 -6.83 -9.57 -3.93
CA GLY A 130 -8.20 -9.85 -3.52
C GLY A 130 -8.34 -9.86 -2.01
N GLN A 131 -9.58 -10.02 -1.57
CA GLN A 131 -9.93 -10.05 -0.16
C GLN A 131 -9.40 -11.31 0.51
N LEU A 132 -8.58 -11.14 1.57
CA LEU A 132 -8.15 -12.19 2.47
C LEU A 132 -8.71 -11.94 3.88
N GLY A 133 -8.69 -12.98 4.73
CA GLY A 133 -9.16 -12.95 6.11
C GLY A 133 -10.44 -13.74 6.35
N GLY A 134 -10.61 -14.17 7.60
CA GLY A 134 -11.74 -14.97 8.07
C GLY A 134 -12.95 -14.13 8.52
N SER A 135 -13.42 -14.38 9.75
CA SER A 135 -14.64 -13.78 10.30
C SER A 135 -14.47 -12.33 10.76
N PHE A 136 -13.25 -11.83 10.89
CA PHE A 136 -12.96 -10.49 11.41
C PHE A 136 -12.67 -9.49 10.28
N ILE A 137 -11.49 -8.86 10.30
CA ILE A 137 -11.12 -7.82 9.36
C ILE A 137 -10.73 -8.44 8.02
N LYS A 138 -11.41 -8.03 6.97
CA LYS A 138 -11.08 -8.36 5.59
C LYS A 138 -10.11 -7.34 5.04
N GLU A 139 -9.05 -7.81 4.41
CA GLU A 139 -7.99 -6.94 3.89
C GLU A 139 -7.49 -7.43 2.53
N GLN A 140 -7.08 -6.50 1.68
CA GLN A 140 -6.34 -6.75 0.45
C GLN A 140 -4.99 -6.05 0.48
N ALA A 141 -4.02 -6.60 -0.22
CA ALA A 141 -2.72 -6.01 -0.50
C ALA A 141 -2.57 -5.73 -1.99
N ILE A 142 -1.55 -4.95 -2.37
CA ILE A 142 -1.14 -4.85 -3.77
C ILE A 142 0.18 -5.57 -4.01
N PHE A 143 0.28 -6.15 -5.20
CA PHE A 143 1.46 -6.84 -5.70
C PHE A 143 1.96 -6.11 -6.94
N LEU A 144 3.18 -5.61 -6.89
CA LEU A 144 3.84 -4.89 -7.96
C LEU A 144 4.84 -5.83 -8.62
N LYS A 145 4.57 -6.22 -9.87
CA LYS A 145 5.42 -7.16 -10.62
C LYS A 145 6.46 -6.38 -11.43
N THR A 146 7.72 -6.48 -11.06
CA THR A 146 8.83 -5.76 -11.70
C THR A 146 9.15 -6.31 -13.10
N ARG A 147 9.93 -5.56 -13.90
CA ARG A 147 10.47 -6.01 -15.20
C ARG A 147 11.24 -7.32 -15.09
N LYS A 148 11.85 -7.61 -13.93
CA LYS A 148 12.58 -8.86 -13.66
C LYS A 148 11.68 -9.99 -13.13
N ASN A 149 10.34 -9.87 -13.29
CA ASN A 149 9.36 -10.83 -12.79
C ASN A 149 9.44 -11.10 -11.28
N LYS A 150 9.94 -10.13 -10.49
CA LYS A 150 9.94 -10.15 -9.03
C LYS A 150 8.70 -9.40 -8.50
N ILE A 151 8.30 -9.71 -7.28
CA ILE A 151 7.12 -9.12 -6.63
C ILE A 151 7.53 -8.26 -5.46
N VAL A 152 7.02 -7.03 -5.43
CA VAL A 152 7.01 -6.14 -4.28
C VAL A 152 5.59 -6.14 -3.73
N ILE A 153 5.43 -6.38 -2.41
CA ILE A 153 4.14 -6.37 -1.73
C ILE A 153 4.01 -5.08 -0.92
N VAL A 154 2.85 -4.41 -1.03
CA VAL A 154 2.45 -3.35 -0.11
C VAL A 154 1.17 -3.77 0.59
N VAL A 155 1.21 -3.79 1.93
CA VAL A 155 0.08 -4.16 2.81
C VAL A 155 -0.36 -2.98 3.66
N GLY A 156 -1.61 -2.98 4.12
CA GLY A 156 -2.11 -2.00 5.10
C GLY A 156 -1.65 -2.36 6.51
N CYS A 157 -2.28 -3.36 7.11
CA CYS A 157 -1.98 -3.88 8.46
C CYS A 157 -1.68 -5.37 8.52
N ALA A 158 -1.93 -6.10 7.44
CA ALA A 158 -1.80 -7.55 7.37
C ALA A 158 -2.62 -8.32 8.44
N HIS A 159 -3.86 -7.87 8.72
CA HIS A 159 -4.76 -8.51 9.71
C HIS A 159 -5.00 -10.00 9.44
N PRO A 160 -5.11 -10.46 8.17
CA PRO A 160 -5.23 -11.90 7.88
C PRO A 160 -4.00 -12.73 8.26
N GLY A 161 -2.86 -12.07 8.48
CA GLY A 161 -1.54 -12.62 8.59
C GLY A 161 -0.71 -12.35 7.34
N LEU A 162 0.49 -11.77 7.54
CA LEU A 162 1.38 -11.36 6.43
C LEU A 162 1.74 -12.55 5.53
N GLU A 163 1.89 -13.75 6.11
CA GLU A 163 2.17 -14.98 5.37
C GLU A 163 1.13 -15.31 4.31
N GLN A 164 -0.15 -14.95 4.52
CA GLN A 164 -1.20 -15.21 3.52
C GLN A 164 -0.98 -14.34 2.27
N PHE A 165 -0.57 -13.09 2.43
CA PHE A 165 -0.23 -12.21 1.30
C PHE A 165 1.04 -12.68 0.60
N ILE A 166 2.07 -13.11 1.34
CA ILE A 166 3.31 -13.66 0.77
C ILE A 166 2.99 -14.89 -0.09
N LEU A 167 2.26 -15.87 0.46
CA LEU A 167 1.88 -17.09 -0.25
C LEU A 167 1.04 -16.80 -1.50
N LYS A 168 0.13 -15.82 -1.42
CA LYS A 168 -0.68 -15.41 -2.56
C LYS A 168 0.18 -14.76 -3.65
N ALA A 169 1.11 -13.88 -3.28
CA ALA A 169 2.02 -13.21 -4.22
C ALA A 169 2.98 -14.19 -4.91
N MET A 170 3.42 -15.24 -4.21
CA MET A 170 4.29 -16.28 -4.76
C MET A 170 3.65 -17.04 -5.94
N GLN A 171 2.32 -16.99 -6.09
CA GLN A 171 1.61 -17.58 -7.24
C GLN A 171 1.94 -16.85 -8.56
N ILE A 172 2.40 -15.58 -8.49
CA ILE A 172 2.66 -14.76 -9.67
C ILE A 172 4.13 -14.35 -9.83
N GLY A 173 4.99 -14.63 -8.83
CA GLY A 173 6.43 -14.39 -8.91
C GLY A 173 7.15 -14.50 -7.57
N LYS A 174 8.48 -14.43 -7.58
CA LYS A 174 9.30 -14.42 -6.37
C LYS A 174 9.13 -13.09 -5.63
N VAL A 175 8.76 -13.13 -4.35
CA VAL A 175 8.68 -11.95 -3.49
C VAL A 175 10.08 -11.49 -3.10
N ILE A 176 10.39 -10.21 -3.32
CA ILE A 176 11.69 -9.59 -2.98
C ILE A 176 11.57 -8.45 -1.97
N ALA A 177 10.40 -7.84 -1.84
CA ALA A 177 10.22 -6.72 -0.93
C ALA A 177 8.81 -6.70 -0.32
N LEU A 178 8.73 -6.19 0.91
CA LEU A 178 7.51 -6.00 1.69
C LEU A 178 7.50 -4.61 2.30
N PHE A 179 6.38 -3.89 2.18
CA PHE A 179 6.18 -2.57 2.81
C PHE A 179 4.81 -2.50 3.49
N GLY A 180 4.74 -1.80 4.63
CA GLY A 180 3.50 -1.50 5.34
C GLY A 180 3.46 -1.99 6.77
N GLY A 181 2.25 -2.05 7.34
CA GLY A 181 1.99 -2.55 8.68
C GLY A 181 1.92 -4.08 8.72
N PHE A 182 2.64 -4.69 9.64
CA PHE A 182 2.65 -6.15 9.82
C PHE A 182 1.92 -6.60 11.08
N HIS A 183 1.22 -5.66 11.75
CA HIS A 183 0.47 -5.91 12.98
C HIS A 183 1.24 -6.78 13.98
N GLY A 184 0.65 -7.85 14.51
CA GLY A 184 1.27 -8.82 15.41
C GLY A 184 2.03 -9.97 14.73
N PHE A 185 2.43 -9.82 13.46
CA PHE A 185 3.13 -10.87 12.72
C PHE A 185 4.38 -11.36 13.44
N ASN A 186 4.52 -12.68 13.62
CA ASN A 186 5.61 -13.36 14.33
C ASN A 186 6.14 -14.63 13.64
N LYS A 187 5.63 -14.94 12.45
CA LYS A 187 6.05 -16.11 11.66
C LYS A 187 7.25 -15.74 10.78
N PHE A 188 8.36 -15.35 11.39
CA PHE A 188 9.51 -14.72 10.71
C PHE A 188 10.18 -15.61 9.66
N SER A 189 9.98 -16.93 9.69
CA SER A 189 10.48 -17.85 8.64
C SER A 189 9.95 -17.50 7.25
N TYR A 190 8.78 -16.87 7.13
CA TYR A 190 8.24 -16.39 5.86
C TYR A 190 8.99 -15.18 5.29
N LEU A 191 9.83 -14.50 6.09
CA LEU A 191 10.67 -13.38 5.64
C LEU A 191 12.01 -13.85 5.05
N ASN A 192 12.36 -15.14 5.19
CA ASN A 192 13.61 -15.68 4.65
C ASN A 192 13.67 -15.53 3.12
N GLY A 193 14.79 -14.97 2.64
CA GLY A 193 15.01 -14.75 1.20
C GLY A 193 14.31 -13.52 0.61
N ILE A 194 13.66 -12.70 1.45
CA ILE A 194 13.17 -11.37 1.08
C ILE A 194 14.32 -10.38 1.19
N GLU A 195 14.54 -9.60 0.15
CA GLU A 195 15.69 -8.70 0.04
C GLU A 195 15.46 -7.36 0.77
N ILE A 196 14.19 -6.90 0.87
CA ILE A 196 13.81 -5.63 1.53
C ILE A 196 12.58 -5.85 2.42
N ILE A 197 12.72 -5.51 3.70
CA ILE A 197 11.65 -5.60 4.70
C ILE A 197 11.40 -4.22 5.30
N GLY A 198 10.38 -3.53 4.80
CA GLY A 198 9.96 -2.19 5.22
C GLY A 198 8.77 -2.22 6.18
N ALA A 199 8.96 -2.80 7.37
CA ALA A 199 7.93 -2.84 8.40
C ALA A 199 7.73 -1.47 9.05
N CYS A 200 6.47 -0.98 9.10
CA CYS A 200 6.13 0.34 9.66
C CYS A 200 4.73 0.35 10.30
N HIS A 201 4.15 1.51 10.50
CA HIS A 201 2.79 1.77 10.97
C HIS A 201 2.40 0.98 12.23
N CYS A 202 1.60 -0.08 12.11
CA CYS A 202 1.04 -0.87 13.20
C CYS A 202 1.91 -2.07 13.62
N THR A 203 3.12 -2.23 13.05
CA THR A 203 3.99 -3.38 13.33
C THR A 203 4.44 -3.43 14.79
N GLN A 204 4.01 -4.45 15.54
CA GLN A 204 4.34 -4.63 16.95
C GLN A 204 5.77 -5.18 17.14
N ASN A 205 6.17 -6.15 16.31
CA ASN A 205 7.45 -6.86 16.43
C ASN A 205 8.59 -6.25 15.62
N ILE A 206 8.57 -4.93 15.38
CA ILE A 206 9.51 -4.24 14.50
C ILE A 206 10.98 -4.41 14.95
N ASN A 207 11.25 -4.42 16.26
CA ASN A 207 12.60 -4.62 16.79
C ASN A 207 13.10 -6.04 16.55
N ALA A 208 12.26 -7.05 16.78
CA ALA A 208 12.61 -8.45 16.52
C ALA A 208 12.89 -8.70 15.03
N ILE A 209 12.10 -8.10 14.13
CA ILE A 209 12.34 -8.16 12.68
C ILE A 209 13.69 -7.53 12.34
N ARG A 210 13.99 -6.34 12.87
CA ARG A 210 15.25 -5.65 12.64
C ARG A 210 16.46 -6.42 13.15
N GLU A 211 16.34 -7.06 14.31
CA GLU A 211 17.42 -7.87 14.91
C GLU A 211 17.67 -9.16 14.13
N GLN A 212 16.62 -9.82 13.64
CA GLN A 212 16.74 -11.07 12.90
C GLN A 212 17.13 -10.87 11.42
N PHE A 213 16.77 -9.74 10.82
CA PHE A 213 17.03 -9.40 9.41
C PHE A 213 17.72 -8.04 9.25
N PRO A 214 18.89 -7.81 9.88
CA PRO A 214 19.52 -6.48 9.95
C PRO A 214 19.90 -5.92 8.57
N GLU A 215 20.26 -6.77 7.62
CA GLU A 215 20.66 -6.35 6.25
C GLU A 215 19.45 -6.06 5.36
N GLN A 216 18.35 -6.77 5.57
CA GLN A 216 17.12 -6.65 4.78
C GLN A 216 16.19 -5.56 5.32
N PHE A 217 16.29 -5.27 6.62
CA PHE A 217 15.42 -4.29 7.28
C PHE A 217 15.69 -2.88 6.77
N GLN A 218 14.65 -2.27 6.19
CA GLN A 218 14.67 -0.87 5.81
C GLN A 218 13.77 -0.06 6.74
N ARG A 219 14.30 1.04 7.26
CA ARG A 219 13.50 1.98 8.03
C ARG A 219 12.54 2.70 7.08
N VAL A 220 11.25 2.61 7.37
CA VAL A 220 10.17 3.24 6.60
C VAL A 220 9.53 4.33 7.43
N CYS A 221 9.35 5.50 6.81
CA CYS A 221 8.61 6.62 7.37
C CYS A 221 8.10 7.53 6.23
N VAL A 222 7.19 8.45 6.56
CA VAL A 222 6.70 9.42 5.58
C VAL A 222 7.86 10.24 4.99
N GLY A 223 7.83 10.48 3.69
CA GLY A 223 8.89 11.16 2.94
C GLY A 223 9.86 10.21 2.20
N ASN A 224 9.94 8.94 2.60
CA ASN A 224 10.81 7.98 1.90
C ASN A 224 10.24 7.58 0.53
N THR A 225 11.15 7.32 -0.42
CA THR A 225 10.82 6.72 -1.74
C THR A 225 11.73 5.52 -2.00
N PHE A 226 11.14 4.43 -2.46
CA PHE A 226 11.81 3.18 -2.84
C PHE A 226 11.64 2.93 -4.33
N PHE A 227 12.70 2.45 -4.99
CA PHE A 227 12.78 2.27 -6.44
C PHE A 227 12.98 0.79 -6.79
N PHE A 228 12.22 0.28 -7.81
CA PHE A 228 12.25 -1.10 -8.25
C PHE A 228 12.28 -1.25 -9.76
#